data_5d7cd1a5e5214b3754ed822d246e9a3f
#
_entry.id   5d7cd1a5e5214b3754ed822d246e9a3f
#
_cell.length_a   1.000
_cell.length_b   1.000
_cell.length_c   1.000
_cell.angle_alpha   90.00
_cell.angle_beta   90.00
_cell.angle_gamma   90.00
#
_symmetry.space_group_name_H-M   'P 1'
#
loop_
_entity.id
_entity.type
_entity.pdbx_description
1 polymer ?
#
loop_
_entity_poly.entity_id
_entity_poly.type
_entity_poly.pdbx_seq_one_letter_code
_entity_poly.pdbx_strand_id
1 'polypeptide(L)'
;GGNGNIPARYQDRYQNGADELVLVFCDTEKKPHEQYEDIKRKINEFHGVDSAANEVIMFGNPCTMQIISKHWTDENLKSPAKPVNAPLIKKYTGVENYKGRADQINEVMKYVTVENYKDMSKRVNKLDSDDTVTGSSNFGKFIKLFESDDSSWIEKISDSIE
;
A
#
# COMPACT_ATOMS: atom_id res chain seq x y z
N GLY A 1 -3.96 3.81 -15.44
CA GLY A 1 -3.54 3.52 -14.11
C GLY A 1 -3.31 2.05 -13.87
N GLY A 2 -3.30 1.66 -12.67
CA GLY A 2 -3.07 0.29 -12.23
C GLY A 2 -1.60 -0.05 -12.01
N ASN A 3 -1.40 -1.24 -11.47
CA ASN A 3 -0.07 -1.70 -11.04
C ASN A 3 0.95 -1.83 -12.18
N GLY A 4 0.49 -2.07 -13.41
CA GLY A 4 1.37 -2.31 -14.56
C GLY A 4 2.34 -1.17 -14.87
N ASN A 5 2.00 0.06 -14.48
CA ASN A 5 2.84 1.23 -14.72
C ASN A 5 3.82 1.55 -13.57
N ILE A 6 3.75 0.81 -12.47
CA ILE A 6 4.56 1.09 -11.28
C ILE A 6 6.06 1.02 -11.57
N PRO A 7 6.61 -0.03 -12.20
CA PRO A 7 8.05 -0.10 -12.42
C PRO A 7 8.59 1.06 -13.26
N ALA A 8 7.89 1.44 -14.33
CA ALA A 8 8.32 2.54 -15.20
C ALA A 8 8.28 3.88 -14.46
N ARG A 9 7.24 4.15 -13.70
CA ARG A 9 7.13 5.38 -12.91
C ARG A 9 8.16 5.43 -11.78
N TYR A 10 8.44 4.30 -11.16
CA TYR A 10 9.44 4.18 -10.12
C TYR A 10 10.82 4.57 -10.65
N GLN A 11 11.22 3.99 -11.79
CA GLN A 11 12.50 4.30 -12.43
C GLN A 11 12.57 5.75 -12.88
N ASP A 12 11.49 6.27 -13.47
CA ASP A 12 11.41 7.64 -13.97
C ASP A 12 11.67 8.67 -12.85
N ARG A 13 11.10 8.43 -11.67
CA ARG A 13 11.30 9.31 -10.50
C ARG A 13 12.77 9.43 -10.11
N TYR A 14 13.50 8.32 -10.07
CA TYR A 14 14.93 8.35 -9.78
C TYR A 14 15.76 8.96 -10.92
N GLN A 15 15.47 8.61 -12.17
CA GLN A 15 16.23 9.08 -13.32
C GLN A 15 16.11 10.58 -13.55
N ASN A 16 14.97 11.17 -13.21
CA ASN A 16 14.77 12.62 -13.27
C ASN A 16 15.33 13.37 -12.06
N GLY A 17 15.94 12.66 -11.10
CA GLY A 17 16.69 13.24 -9.99
C GLY A 17 15.85 14.06 -9.01
N ALA A 18 14.53 13.87 -9.01
CA ALA A 18 13.63 14.67 -8.19
C ALA A 18 13.49 14.18 -6.75
N ASP A 19 13.76 12.90 -6.50
CA ASP A 19 13.46 12.28 -5.22
C ASP A 19 14.67 11.55 -4.64
N GLU A 20 14.83 11.67 -3.33
CA GLU A 20 15.84 10.94 -2.55
C GLU A 20 15.42 9.49 -2.32
N LEU A 21 14.14 9.27 -2.07
CA LEU A 21 13.54 7.96 -1.83
C LEU A 21 12.15 7.93 -2.45
N VAL A 22 11.85 6.87 -3.19
CA VAL A 22 10.51 6.61 -3.75
C VAL A 22 9.93 5.40 -3.05
N LEU A 23 8.75 5.56 -2.47
CA LEU A 23 7.97 4.46 -1.90
C LEU A 23 6.85 4.07 -2.87
N VAL A 24 6.49 2.81 -2.86
CA VAL A 24 5.44 2.24 -3.71
C VAL A 24 4.29 1.75 -2.85
N PHE A 25 3.06 2.03 -3.26
CA PHE A 25 1.87 1.49 -2.63
C PHE A 25 1.08 0.71 -3.67
N CYS A 26 0.97 -0.61 -3.50
CA CYS A 26 0.34 -1.45 -4.51
C CYS A 26 -0.47 -2.63 -3.96
N ASP A 27 -1.35 -3.14 -4.81
CA ASP A 27 -2.14 -4.34 -4.56
C ASP A 27 -1.30 -5.59 -4.87
N THR A 28 -1.48 -6.67 -4.10
CA THR A 28 -0.92 -7.96 -4.49
C THR A 28 -1.78 -8.66 -5.55
N GLU A 29 -3.05 -8.29 -5.64
CA GLU A 29 -4.05 -8.90 -6.48
C GLU A 29 -4.31 -10.37 -6.09
N LYS A 30 -5.01 -11.10 -6.93
CA LYS A 30 -5.27 -12.54 -6.69
C LYS A 30 -4.02 -13.38 -6.91
N LYS A 31 -3.94 -14.50 -6.19
CA LYS A 31 -2.88 -15.50 -6.44
C LYS A 31 -2.95 -16.02 -7.88
N PRO A 32 -1.78 -16.28 -8.51
CA PRO A 32 -0.43 -16.37 -7.94
C PRO A 32 0.35 -15.05 -7.81
N HIS A 33 -0.29 -13.87 -7.84
CA HIS A 33 0.36 -12.55 -7.66
C HIS A 33 1.40 -12.20 -8.73
N GLU A 34 1.21 -12.65 -9.97
CA GLU A 34 2.21 -12.52 -11.04
C GLU A 34 2.69 -11.08 -11.26
N GLN A 35 1.75 -10.14 -11.34
CA GLN A 35 2.09 -8.73 -11.56
C GLN A 35 2.84 -8.14 -10.36
N TYR A 36 2.41 -8.45 -9.14
CA TYR A 36 3.08 -8.01 -7.92
C TYR A 36 4.51 -8.55 -7.83
N GLU A 37 4.71 -9.83 -8.11
CA GLU A 37 6.03 -10.44 -8.13
C GLU A 37 6.93 -9.82 -9.22
N ASP A 38 6.37 -9.49 -10.39
CA ASP A 38 7.09 -8.81 -11.46
C ASP A 38 7.52 -7.40 -11.04
N ILE A 39 6.67 -6.67 -10.33
CA ILE A 39 7.00 -5.34 -9.77
C ILE A 39 8.18 -5.44 -8.82
N LYS A 40 8.15 -6.40 -7.87
CA LYS A 40 9.25 -6.62 -6.93
C LYS A 40 10.55 -6.92 -7.65
N ARG A 41 10.50 -7.83 -8.61
CA ARG A 41 11.68 -8.21 -9.41
C ARG A 41 12.28 -7.02 -10.13
N LYS A 42 11.48 -6.20 -10.79
CA LYS A 42 11.95 -5.04 -11.54
C LYS A 42 12.54 -3.96 -10.63
N ILE A 43 11.99 -3.74 -9.45
CA ILE A 43 12.56 -2.82 -8.46
C ILE A 43 13.91 -3.33 -7.97
N ASN A 44 14.03 -4.62 -7.65
CA ASN A 44 15.29 -5.24 -7.24
C ASN A 44 16.35 -5.13 -8.33
N GLU A 45 15.99 -5.40 -9.58
CA GLU A 45 16.89 -5.29 -10.72
C GLU A 45 17.37 -3.85 -10.96
N PHE A 46 16.48 -2.89 -10.82
CA PHE A 46 16.81 -1.46 -10.97
C PHE A 46 17.88 -1.02 -9.97
N HIS A 47 17.77 -1.44 -8.72
CA HIS A 47 18.74 -1.11 -7.68
C HIS A 47 19.95 -2.06 -7.64
N GLY A 48 19.85 -3.24 -8.26
CA GLY A 48 20.88 -4.28 -8.16
C GLY A 48 20.97 -4.89 -6.76
N VAL A 49 19.91 -4.84 -5.98
CA VAL A 49 19.82 -5.34 -4.60
C VAL A 49 18.58 -6.25 -4.47
N ASP A 50 18.80 -7.52 -4.10
CA ASP A 50 17.74 -8.53 -4.07
C ASP A 50 16.61 -8.24 -3.06
N SER A 51 16.87 -7.41 -2.06
CA SER A 51 15.89 -7.05 -1.02
C SER A 51 15.30 -5.65 -1.19
N ALA A 52 15.64 -4.91 -2.24
CA ALA A 52 15.23 -3.52 -2.40
C ALA A 52 13.70 -3.36 -2.38
N ALA A 53 12.97 -4.21 -3.07
CA ALA A 53 11.52 -4.16 -3.12
C ALA A 53 10.88 -4.24 -1.72
N ASN A 54 11.41 -5.09 -0.84
CA ASN A 54 10.90 -5.25 0.52
C ASN A 54 11.05 -3.99 1.38
N GLU A 55 12.01 -3.14 1.04
CA GLU A 55 12.27 -1.90 1.77
C GLU A 55 11.36 -0.76 1.33
N VAL A 56 10.86 -0.78 0.10
CA VAL A 56 10.15 0.37 -0.50
C VAL A 56 8.69 0.11 -0.84
N ILE A 57 8.23 -1.15 -0.86
CA ILE A 57 6.85 -1.46 -1.20
C ILE A 57 5.99 -1.55 0.06
N MET A 58 4.93 -0.74 0.07
CA MET A 58 3.78 -0.88 0.96
C MET A 58 2.71 -1.65 0.19
N PHE A 59 2.24 -2.77 0.73
CA PHE A 59 1.24 -3.57 0.05
C PHE A 59 -0.02 -3.79 0.88
N GLY A 60 -1.13 -4.03 0.19
CA GLY A 60 -2.34 -4.61 0.74
C GLY A 60 -2.69 -5.88 -0.01
N ASN A 61 -2.92 -6.97 0.70
CA ASN A 61 -3.33 -8.25 0.12
C ASN A 61 -4.80 -8.53 0.49
N PRO A 62 -5.72 -8.64 -0.45
CA PRO A 62 -5.50 -8.69 -1.91
C PRO A 62 -5.38 -7.31 -2.59
N CYS A 63 -5.75 -6.25 -1.92
CA CYS A 63 -5.67 -4.90 -2.46
C CYS A 63 -5.51 -3.85 -1.36
N THR A 64 -5.18 -2.62 -1.75
CA THR A 64 -4.97 -1.51 -0.82
C THR A 64 -6.22 -1.12 -0.04
N MET A 65 -7.40 -1.49 -0.52
CA MET A 65 -8.65 -1.35 0.22
C MET A 65 -8.66 -2.11 1.55
N GLN A 66 -7.83 -3.14 1.68
CA GLN A 66 -7.61 -3.85 2.95
C GLN A 66 -7.16 -2.87 4.05
N ILE A 67 -6.31 -1.91 3.70
CA ILE A 67 -5.83 -0.89 4.63
C ILE A 67 -6.91 0.18 4.86
N ILE A 68 -7.53 0.67 3.78
CA ILE A 68 -8.56 1.71 3.87
C ILE A 68 -9.72 1.25 4.75
N SER A 69 -10.19 0.03 4.58
CA SER A 69 -11.30 -0.51 5.36
C SER A 69 -10.99 -0.63 6.86
N LYS A 70 -9.72 -0.73 7.24
CA LYS A 70 -9.30 -0.82 8.63
C LYS A 70 -9.59 0.44 9.44
N HIS A 71 -9.90 1.56 8.81
CA HIS A 71 -10.41 2.73 9.51
C HIS A 71 -11.72 2.43 10.26
N TRP A 72 -12.49 1.45 9.81
CA TRP A 72 -13.84 1.19 10.33
C TRP A 72 -14.08 -0.25 10.79
N THR A 73 -13.32 -1.22 10.32
CA THR A 73 -13.61 -2.63 10.58
C THR A 73 -12.35 -3.49 10.69
N ASP A 74 -12.43 -4.55 11.48
CA ASP A 74 -11.42 -5.62 11.55
C ASP A 74 -11.59 -6.66 10.44
N GLU A 75 -12.68 -6.59 9.68
CA GLU A 75 -12.96 -7.56 8.61
C GLU A 75 -11.89 -7.55 7.54
N ASN A 76 -11.38 -8.73 7.19
CA ASN A 76 -10.38 -8.88 6.14
C ASN A 76 -11.04 -9.11 4.79
N LEU A 77 -10.53 -8.41 3.77
CA LEU A 77 -10.96 -8.63 2.39
C LEU A 77 -10.45 -9.99 1.88
N LYS A 78 -11.30 -10.66 1.11
CA LYS A 78 -10.98 -11.98 0.54
C LYS A 78 -10.75 -11.92 -0.97
N SER A 79 -11.11 -10.82 -1.61
CA SER A 79 -11.06 -10.65 -3.06
C SER A 79 -10.53 -9.27 -3.42
N PRO A 80 -9.73 -9.13 -4.49
CA PRO A 80 -9.34 -7.82 -5.03
C PRO A 80 -10.45 -7.18 -5.89
N ALA A 81 -11.55 -7.89 -6.14
CA ALA A 81 -12.60 -7.43 -7.04
C ALA A 81 -13.33 -6.21 -6.46
N LYS A 82 -13.25 -5.09 -7.16
CA LYS A 82 -13.87 -3.82 -6.74
C LYS A 82 -15.37 -3.92 -6.48
N PRO A 83 -16.17 -4.63 -7.32
CA PRO A 83 -17.60 -4.79 -7.05
C PRO A 83 -17.89 -5.57 -5.76
N VAL A 84 -16.99 -6.47 -5.35
CA VAL A 84 -17.13 -7.24 -4.10
C VAL A 84 -16.86 -6.36 -2.88
N ASN A 85 -15.91 -5.43 -2.99
CA ASN A 85 -15.44 -4.59 -1.88
C ASN A 85 -16.21 -3.26 -1.77
N ALA A 86 -16.78 -2.76 -2.85
CA ALA A 86 -17.50 -1.49 -2.87
C ALA A 86 -18.62 -1.39 -1.83
N PRO A 87 -19.43 -2.43 -1.56
CA PRO A 87 -20.46 -2.39 -0.52
C PRO A 87 -19.91 -2.10 0.88
N LEU A 88 -18.70 -2.54 1.18
CA LEU A 88 -18.05 -2.28 2.46
C LEU A 88 -17.75 -0.78 2.64
N ILE A 89 -17.24 -0.13 1.61
CA ILE A 89 -16.98 1.31 1.63
C ILE A 89 -18.30 2.09 1.74
N LYS A 90 -19.31 1.70 0.98
CA LYS A 90 -20.64 2.33 1.05
C LYS A 90 -21.23 2.25 2.47
N LYS A 91 -21.07 1.12 3.14
CA LYS A 91 -21.58 0.91 4.50
C LYS A 91 -21.06 1.97 5.49
N TYR A 92 -19.79 2.35 5.38
CA TYR A 92 -19.15 3.27 6.34
C TYR A 92 -19.10 4.72 5.87
N THR A 93 -19.15 4.98 4.58
CA THR A 93 -18.95 6.33 4.03
C THR A 93 -20.12 6.82 3.20
N GLY A 94 -21.04 5.97 2.80
CA GLY A 94 -22.10 6.31 1.84
C GLY A 94 -21.62 6.49 0.40
N VAL A 95 -20.33 6.40 0.13
CA VAL A 95 -19.77 6.52 -1.22
C VAL A 95 -20.08 5.25 -2.01
N GLU A 96 -20.83 5.43 -3.11
CA GLU A 96 -21.28 4.32 -3.96
C GLU A 96 -20.27 3.98 -5.05
N ASN A 97 -20.29 2.74 -5.49
CA ASN A 97 -19.51 2.26 -6.64
C ASN A 97 -18.02 2.58 -6.55
N TYR A 98 -17.44 2.47 -5.37
CA TYR A 98 -16.03 2.75 -5.14
C TYR A 98 -15.13 1.89 -6.04
N LYS A 99 -14.27 2.53 -6.82
CA LYS A 99 -13.34 1.90 -7.76
C LYS A 99 -11.88 2.31 -7.54
N GLY A 100 -11.60 2.99 -6.45
CA GLY A 100 -10.24 3.43 -6.13
C GLY A 100 -9.73 4.60 -6.98
N ARG A 101 -10.61 5.36 -7.64
CA ARG A 101 -10.22 6.56 -8.36
C ARG A 101 -9.87 7.69 -7.38
N ALA A 102 -8.98 8.58 -7.79
CA ALA A 102 -8.52 9.69 -6.94
C ALA A 102 -9.66 10.56 -6.40
N ASP A 103 -10.67 10.88 -7.22
CA ASP A 103 -11.84 11.62 -6.79
C ASP A 103 -12.65 10.90 -5.71
N GLN A 104 -12.79 9.58 -5.85
CA GLN A 104 -13.49 8.74 -4.88
C GLN A 104 -12.69 8.56 -3.58
N ILE A 105 -11.37 8.43 -3.68
CA ILE A 105 -10.50 8.37 -2.50
C ILE A 105 -10.66 9.65 -1.67
N ASN A 106 -10.65 10.82 -2.32
CA ASN A 106 -10.87 12.09 -1.64
C ASN A 106 -12.23 12.16 -0.96
N GLU A 107 -13.29 11.65 -1.61
CA GLU A 107 -14.62 11.59 -0.98
C GLU A 107 -14.64 10.67 0.25
N VAL A 108 -14.06 9.49 0.15
CA VAL A 108 -13.98 8.54 1.26
C VAL A 108 -13.19 9.13 2.43
N MET A 109 -12.08 9.80 2.16
CA MET A 109 -11.21 10.37 3.20
C MET A 109 -11.89 11.49 4.00
N LYS A 110 -12.93 12.13 3.47
CA LYS A 110 -13.75 13.11 4.24
C LYS A 110 -14.43 12.47 5.45
N TYR A 111 -14.63 11.16 5.44
CA TYR A 111 -15.28 10.41 6.52
C TYR A 111 -14.28 9.79 7.51
N VAL A 112 -12.99 10.04 7.32
CA VAL A 112 -11.96 9.56 8.25
C VAL A 112 -11.73 10.60 9.34
N THR A 113 -12.02 10.20 10.57
CA THR A 113 -11.74 11.00 11.77
C THR A 113 -10.36 10.62 12.34
N VAL A 114 -9.87 11.40 13.30
CA VAL A 114 -8.65 11.06 14.05
C VAL A 114 -8.80 9.70 14.76
N GLU A 115 -9.98 9.43 15.31
CA GLU A 115 -10.26 8.13 15.95
C GLU A 115 -10.24 6.99 14.95
N ASN A 116 -10.83 7.17 13.76
CA ASN A 116 -10.76 6.17 12.70
C ASN A 116 -9.32 5.88 12.29
N TYR A 117 -8.49 6.92 12.18
CA TYR A 117 -7.07 6.76 11.85
C TYR A 117 -6.34 5.95 12.93
N LYS A 118 -6.56 6.26 14.20
CA LYS A 118 -5.95 5.52 15.31
C LYS A 118 -6.38 4.05 15.31
N ASP A 119 -7.65 3.80 15.05
CA ASP A 119 -8.19 2.43 14.95
C ASP A 119 -7.56 1.69 13.77
N MET A 120 -7.44 2.35 12.61
CA MET A 120 -6.77 1.78 11.44
C MET A 120 -5.32 1.40 11.79
N SER A 121 -4.57 2.29 12.41
CA SER A 121 -3.19 2.03 12.79
C SER A 121 -3.06 0.79 13.69
N LYS A 122 -3.92 0.66 14.69
CA LYS A 122 -3.96 -0.51 15.58
C LYS A 122 -4.31 -1.80 14.83
N ARG A 123 -5.31 -1.75 13.95
CA ARG A 123 -5.77 -2.91 13.19
C ARG A 123 -4.72 -3.36 12.18
N VAL A 124 -4.10 -2.43 11.47
CA VAL A 124 -3.06 -2.73 10.48
C VAL A 124 -1.80 -3.31 11.14
N ASN A 125 -1.42 -2.83 12.33
CA ASN A 125 -0.30 -3.38 13.08
C ASN A 125 -0.47 -4.85 13.48
N LYS A 126 -1.70 -5.33 13.55
CA LYS A 126 -2.00 -6.74 13.90
C LYS A 126 -2.04 -7.66 12.68
N LEU A 127 -1.99 -7.10 11.47
CA LEU A 127 -2.03 -7.90 10.25
C LEU A 127 -0.73 -8.67 10.06
N ASP A 128 -0.83 -9.84 9.46
CA ASP A 128 0.34 -10.58 8.99
C ASP A 128 1.07 -9.72 7.94
N SER A 129 2.39 -9.67 8.02
CA SER A 129 3.23 -8.92 7.09
C SER A 129 3.76 -9.77 5.92
N ASP A 130 3.39 -11.04 5.86
CA ASP A 130 3.74 -11.93 4.75
C ASP A 130 2.81 -11.63 3.55
N ASP A 131 3.38 -11.15 2.46
CA ASP A 131 2.63 -10.72 1.28
C ASP A 131 1.94 -11.85 0.51
N THR A 132 2.21 -13.11 0.85
CA THR A 132 1.52 -14.29 0.29
C THR A 132 0.23 -14.64 1.04
N VAL A 133 0.00 -14.06 2.20
CA VAL A 133 -1.16 -14.36 3.05
C VAL A 133 -2.32 -13.43 2.73
N THR A 134 -3.50 -14.00 2.44
CA THR A 134 -4.70 -13.21 2.21
C THR A 134 -5.09 -12.42 3.47
N GLY A 135 -5.34 -11.14 3.30
CA GLY A 135 -5.64 -10.22 4.40
C GLY A 135 -4.41 -9.58 5.05
N SER A 136 -3.22 -9.83 4.52
CA SER A 136 -1.97 -9.27 5.03
C SER A 136 -1.70 -7.83 4.56
N SER A 137 -0.79 -7.16 5.26
CA SER A 137 -0.22 -5.87 4.87
C SER A 137 1.03 -5.57 5.71
N ASN A 138 1.99 -4.89 5.12
CA ASN A 138 3.15 -4.37 5.83
C ASN A 138 3.02 -2.88 6.19
N PHE A 139 1.85 -2.28 5.99
CA PHE A 139 1.66 -0.84 6.14
C PHE A 139 1.90 -0.34 7.57
N GLY A 140 1.67 -1.18 8.58
CA GLY A 140 1.93 -0.82 9.98
C GLY A 140 3.38 -0.42 10.26
N LYS A 141 4.32 -1.10 9.61
CA LYS A 141 5.75 -0.76 9.67
C LYS A 141 6.02 0.65 9.14
N PHE A 142 5.37 1.03 8.04
CA PHE A 142 5.53 2.35 7.42
C PHE A 142 4.85 3.46 8.23
N ILE A 143 3.70 3.19 8.83
CA ILE A 143 3.05 4.17 9.72
C ILE A 143 4.00 4.60 10.84
N LYS A 144 4.70 3.65 11.44
CA LYS A 144 5.68 3.95 12.50
C LYS A 144 6.80 4.86 12.02
N LEU A 145 7.27 4.66 10.78
CA LEU A 145 8.27 5.53 10.17
C LEU A 145 7.72 6.93 9.92
N PHE A 146 6.52 7.03 9.34
CA PHE A 146 5.88 8.31 9.00
C PHE A 146 5.55 9.15 10.24
N GLU A 147 5.23 8.52 11.36
CA GLU A 147 4.92 9.18 12.63
C GLU A 147 6.18 9.50 13.46
N SER A 148 7.35 9.04 13.03
CA SER A 148 8.61 9.30 13.71
C SER A 148 8.99 10.78 13.61
N ASP A 149 9.43 11.38 14.71
CA ASP A 149 9.97 12.74 14.73
C ASP A 149 11.34 12.82 14.04
N ASP A 150 12.03 11.69 13.93
CA ASP A 150 13.33 11.57 13.28
C ASP A 150 13.16 11.06 11.85
N SER A 151 13.64 11.81 10.87
CA SER A 151 13.59 11.46 9.45
C SER A 151 14.77 10.60 8.96
N SER A 152 15.66 10.16 9.84
CA SER A 152 16.84 9.35 9.48
C SER A 152 16.48 8.01 8.82
N TRP A 153 15.25 7.55 8.97
CA TRP A 153 14.76 6.34 8.30
C TRP A 153 14.79 6.46 6.77
N ILE A 154 14.65 7.67 6.21
CA ILE A 154 14.72 7.92 4.77
C ILE A 154 16.12 7.58 4.25
N GLU A 155 17.16 8.08 4.91
CA GLU A 155 18.56 7.81 4.56
C GLU A 155 18.90 6.32 4.76
N LYS A 156 18.43 5.72 5.85
CA LYS A 156 18.64 4.28 6.11
C LYS A 156 18.07 3.38 5.02
N ILE A 157 16.85 3.66 4.58
CA ILE A 157 16.25 2.91 3.47
C ILE A 157 17.00 3.18 2.18
N SER A 158 17.28 4.45 1.86
CA SER A 158 18.03 4.84 0.67
C SER A 158 19.39 4.12 0.60
N ASP A 159 20.13 4.08 1.71
CA ASP A 159 21.41 3.38 1.80
C ASP A 159 21.27 1.85 1.60
N SER A 160 20.19 1.26 2.11
CA SER A 160 19.96 -0.19 2.03
C SER A 160 19.63 -0.69 0.63
N ILE A 161 19.19 0.18 -0.26
CA ILE A 161 18.81 -0.15 -1.64
C ILE A 161 19.84 0.28 -2.70
N GLU A 162 20.94 0.82 -2.25
CA GLU A 162 22.08 1.19 -3.13
C GLU A 162 23.01 0.03 -3.42
#